data_8cd0ada1f69b05c3ac953a4c800ce292
#
_entry.id   8cd0ada1f69b05c3ac953a4c800ce292
#
_cell.length_a   1.000
_cell.length_b   1.000
_cell.length_c   1.000
_cell.angle_alpha   90.00
_cell.angle_beta   90.00
_cell.angle_gamma   90.00
#
_symmetry.space_group_name_H-M   'P 1'
#
loop_
_entity.id
_entity.type
_entity.pdbx_description
1 polymer ?
#
loop_
_entity_poly.entity_id
_entity_poly.type
_entity_poly.pdbx_seq_one_letter_code
_entity_poly.pdbx_strand_id
1 'polypeptide(L)'
;MLESLTVTPTAIIIMALVGLFTLVLPLGLGIFFWRKSKGRWRFFFIGCIIFPVFVLILERTAHSLLLYGAPGAVLQGNIWLYAFYAGLMAGVFEECGRWLAFKLSLRWSQGPGDALMYGAGHGGIEAILLAGMTMLSNITLALALNRGGLEAVEAMMGPLSETGLLA
;
A
#
# COMPACT_ATOMS: atom_id res chain seq x y z
N MET A 1 -14.95 21.17 23.66
CA MET A 1 -15.73 20.22 22.86
C MET A 1 -14.85 19.16 22.15
N LEU A 2 -13.53 19.35 22.04
CA LEU A 2 -12.60 18.36 21.42
C LEU A 2 -12.03 17.31 22.41
N GLU A 3 -12.18 17.55 23.73
CA GLU A 3 -11.62 16.69 24.80
C GLU A 3 -12.29 15.29 24.94
N SER A 4 -13.38 15.01 24.19
CA SER A 4 -14.10 13.73 24.27
C SER A 4 -14.01 12.89 22.99
N LEU A 5 -13.08 13.20 22.08
CA LEU A 5 -12.90 12.39 20.89
C LEU A 5 -12.30 11.03 21.27
N THR A 6 -13.05 9.97 21.02
CA THR A 6 -12.61 8.59 21.24
C THR A 6 -12.96 7.71 20.06
N VAL A 7 -12.10 6.77 19.75
CA VAL A 7 -12.36 5.74 18.76
C VAL A 7 -12.97 4.53 19.44
N THR A 8 -14.11 4.05 18.94
CA THR A 8 -14.84 2.95 19.56
C THR A 8 -14.03 1.64 19.51
N PRO A 9 -14.15 0.75 20.52
CA PRO A 9 -13.51 -0.56 20.49
C PRO A 9 -13.88 -1.38 19.25
N THR A 10 -15.11 -1.26 18.78
CA THR A 10 -15.58 -1.94 17.55
C THR A 10 -14.78 -1.50 16.33
N ALA A 11 -14.50 -0.19 16.16
CA ALA A 11 -13.69 0.33 15.07
C ALA A 11 -12.25 -0.23 15.13
N ILE A 12 -11.65 -0.28 16.30
CA ILE A 12 -10.31 -0.84 16.49
C ILE A 12 -10.28 -2.33 16.17
N ILE A 13 -11.30 -3.09 16.57
CA ILE A 13 -11.41 -4.52 16.23
C ILE A 13 -11.54 -4.71 14.71
N ILE A 14 -12.37 -3.91 14.04
CA ILE A 14 -12.51 -3.99 12.57
C ILE A 14 -11.17 -3.69 11.88
N MET A 15 -10.46 -2.64 12.29
CA MET A 15 -9.13 -2.33 11.75
C MET A 15 -8.14 -3.49 11.96
N ALA A 16 -8.16 -4.12 13.14
CA ALA A 16 -7.30 -5.27 13.43
C ALA A 16 -7.66 -6.49 12.57
N LEU A 17 -8.94 -6.77 12.37
CA LEU A 17 -9.40 -7.84 11.49
C LEU A 17 -9.03 -7.60 10.04
N VAL A 18 -9.19 -6.37 9.53
CA VAL A 18 -8.76 -5.99 8.18
C VAL A 18 -7.25 -6.13 8.05
N GLY A 19 -6.46 -5.61 8.99
CA GLY A 19 -5.02 -5.77 8.98
C GLY A 19 -4.57 -7.23 8.99
N LEU A 20 -5.19 -8.06 9.84
CA LEU A 20 -4.92 -9.50 9.86
C LEU A 20 -5.27 -10.18 8.52
N PHE A 21 -6.40 -9.81 7.93
CA PHE A 21 -6.84 -10.34 6.64
C PHE A 21 -5.86 -10.04 5.52
N THR A 22 -5.28 -8.82 5.49
CA THR A 22 -4.26 -8.46 4.49
C THR A 22 -2.99 -9.31 4.59
N LEU A 23 -2.65 -9.82 5.78
CA LEU A 23 -1.52 -10.72 6.00
C LEU A 23 -1.86 -12.19 5.63
N VAL A 24 -3.03 -12.65 6.05
CA VAL A 24 -3.43 -14.07 5.91
C VAL A 24 -3.82 -14.42 4.49
N LEU A 25 -4.55 -13.51 3.81
CA LEU A 25 -5.07 -13.77 2.46
C LEU A 25 -3.99 -14.09 1.42
N PRO A 26 -2.90 -13.33 1.27
CA PRO A 26 -1.86 -13.62 0.28
C PRO A 26 -1.18 -14.98 0.50
N LEU A 27 -0.89 -15.30 1.76
CA LEU A 27 -0.30 -16.58 2.12
C LEU A 27 -1.26 -17.74 1.85
N GLY A 28 -2.54 -17.56 2.20
CA GLY A 28 -3.60 -18.52 1.91
C GLY A 28 -3.76 -18.77 0.40
N LEU A 29 -3.77 -17.71 -0.41
CA LEU A 29 -3.80 -17.81 -1.87
C LEU A 29 -2.52 -18.48 -2.41
N GLY A 30 -1.35 -18.15 -1.90
CA GLY A 30 -0.10 -18.79 -2.25
C GLY A 30 -0.14 -20.30 -1.99
N ILE A 31 -0.56 -20.72 -0.79
CA ILE A 31 -0.72 -22.14 -0.44
C ILE A 31 -1.77 -22.83 -1.35
N PHE A 32 -2.90 -22.15 -1.59
CA PHE A 32 -3.96 -22.68 -2.45
C PHE A 32 -3.45 -22.90 -3.90
N PHE A 33 -2.81 -21.91 -4.52
CA PHE A 33 -2.30 -22.03 -5.88
C PHE A 33 -1.13 -22.99 -5.99
N TRP A 34 -0.28 -23.07 -4.97
CA TRP A 34 0.77 -24.09 -4.91
C TRP A 34 0.18 -25.51 -4.93
N ARG A 35 -0.86 -25.78 -4.13
CA ARG A 35 -1.49 -27.10 -4.04
C ARG A 35 -2.38 -27.42 -5.24
N LYS A 36 -3.23 -26.49 -5.65
CA LYS A 36 -4.29 -26.72 -6.65
C LYS A 36 -3.76 -26.56 -8.08
N SER A 37 -2.97 -25.53 -8.34
CA SER A 37 -2.52 -25.16 -9.69
C SER A 37 -1.04 -25.49 -9.94
N LYS A 38 -0.36 -26.17 -9.01
CA LYS A 38 1.07 -26.53 -9.10
C LYS A 38 1.99 -25.31 -9.29
N GLY A 39 1.56 -24.13 -8.87
CA GLY A 39 2.34 -22.89 -8.94
C GLY A 39 3.57 -22.95 -8.05
N ARG A 40 4.63 -22.31 -8.47
CA ARG A 40 5.93 -22.33 -7.77
C ARG A 40 6.12 -21.08 -6.94
N TRP A 41 6.57 -21.23 -5.69
CA TRP A 41 6.79 -20.15 -4.73
C TRP A 41 7.75 -19.06 -5.22
N ARG A 42 8.69 -19.38 -6.09
CA ARG A 42 9.59 -18.38 -6.65
C ARG A 42 8.85 -17.23 -7.34
N PHE A 43 7.73 -17.52 -8.02
CA PHE A 43 6.93 -16.48 -8.68
C PHE A 43 6.14 -15.64 -7.69
N PHE A 44 5.69 -16.24 -6.59
CA PHE A 44 5.13 -15.47 -5.47
C PHE A 44 6.12 -14.44 -4.95
N PHE A 45 7.34 -14.84 -4.64
CA PHE A 45 8.37 -13.93 -4.15
C PHE A 45 8.81 -12.88 -5.18
N ILE A 46 8.84 -13.23 -6.48
CA ILE A 46 9.07 -12.24 -7.54
C ILE A 46 7.97 -11.19 -7.52
N GLY A 47 6.69 -11.57 -7.39
CA GLY A 47 5.59 -10.64 -7.24
C GLY A 47 5.77 -9.72 -6.03
N CYS A 48 6.13 -10.30 -4.86
CA CYS A 48 6.40 -9.53 -3.64
C CYS A 48 7.53 -8.49 -3.79
N ILE A 49 8.49 -8.71 -4.68
CA ILE A 49 9.62 -7.79 -4.89
C ILE A 49 9.26 -6.69 -5.92
N ILE A 50 8.56 -7.06 -6.98
CA ILE A 50 8.27 -6.14 -8.10
C ILE A 50 7.46 -4.94 -7.64
N PHE A 51 6.40 -5.12 -6.86
CA PHE A 51 5.57 -4.02 -6.40
C PHE A 51 6.36 -2.97 -5.60
N PRO A 52 7.08 -3.30 -4.50
CA PRO A 52 7.85 -2.31 -3.76
C PRO A 52 8.91 -1.60 -4.60
N VAL A 53 9.59 -2.32 -5.49
CA VAL A 53 10.64 -1.73 -6.34
C VAL A 53 10.04 -0.70 -7.29
N PHE A 54 8.98 -1.04 -8.00
CA PHE A 54 8.41 -0.15 -9.01
C PHE A 54 7.57 0.97 -8.40
N VAL A 55 6.75 0.68 -7.40
CA VAL A 55 5.81 1.65 -6.83
C VAL A 55 6.47 2.44 -5.69
N LEU A 56 7.05 1.77 -4.68
CA LEU A 56 7.56 2.50 -3.51
C LEU A 56 8.93 3.14 -3.75
N ILE A 57 9.75 2.63 -4.68
CA ILE A 57 11.06 3.19 -4.95
C ILE A 57 11.04 4.04 -6.24
N LEU A 58 10.74 3.43 -7.39
CA LEU A 58 10.88 4.12 -8.68
C LEU A 58 9.80 5.19 -8.88
N GLU A 59 8.53 4.88 -8.67
CA GLU A 59 7.44 5.85 -8.78
C GLU A 59 7.60 6.99 -7.77
N ARG A 60 7.89 6.66 -6.50
CA ARG A 60 8.11 7.68 -5.48
C ARG A 60 9.28 8.60 -5.81
N THR A 61 10.37 8.06 -6.38
CA THR A 61 11.49 8.87 -6.86
C THR A 61 11.08 9.77 -8.01
N ALA A 62 10.31 9.27 -8.98
CA ALA A 62 9.78 10.06 -10.08
C ALA A 62 8.83 11.17 -9.58
N HIS A 63 7.95 10.88 -8.62
CA HIS A 63 7.13 11.88 -7.96
C HIS A 63 7.97 12.98 -7.29
N SER A 64 9.03 12.60 -6.57
CA SER A 64 9.91 13.57 -5.93
C SER A 64 10.55 14.51 -6.95
N LEU A 65 11.03 13.99 -8.06
CA LEU A 65 11.67 14.79 -9.11
C LEU A 65 10.67 15.72 -9.83
N LEU A 66 9.45 15.26 -10.08
CA LEU A 66 8.45 16.01 -10.84
C LEU A 66 7.69 17.04 -9.97
N LEU A 67 7.30 16.65 -8.75
CA LEU A 67 6.45 17.50 -7.90
C LEU A 67 7.24 18.58 -7.16
N TYR A 68 8.52 18.36 -6.85
CA TYR A 68 9.39 19.40 -6.29
C TYR A 68 10.05 20.29 -7.36
N GLY A 69 9.93 19.95 -8.66
CA GLY A 69 10.38 20.75 -9.78
C GLY A 69 9.36 21.82 -10.23
N ALA A 70 9.72 22.61 -11.24
CA ALA A 70 8.84 23.64 -11.83
C ALA A 70 7.46 23.14 -12.27
N PRO A 71 7.29 21.90 -12.80
CA PRO A 71 5.97 21.37 -13.14
C PRO A 71 5.07 21.10 -11.93
N GLY A 72 5.66 20.90 -10.75
CA GLY A 72 4.93 20.49 -9.55
C GLY A 72 3.92 21.53 -9.07
N ALA A 73 4.25 22.82 -9.14
CA ALA A 73 3.34 23.90 -8.76
C ALA A 73 2.08 23.92 -9.63
N VAL A 74 2.20 23.65 -10.94
CA VAL A 74 1.08 23.59 -11.87
C VAL A 74 0.22 22.35 -11.58
N LEU A 75 0.84 21.21 -11.34
CA LEU A 75 0.14 19.95 -11.04
C LEU A 75 -0.63 20.07 -9.72
N GLN A 76 0.00 20.57 -8.66
CA GLN A 76 -0.59 20.69 -7.33
C GLN A 76 -1.64 21.81 -7.26
N GLY A 77 -1.57 22.81 -8.14
CA GLY A 77 -2.54 23.89 -8.22
C GLY A 77 -3.91 23.49 -8.79
N ASN A 78 -4.05 22.29 -9.38
CA ASN A 78 -5.30 21.83 -9.97
C ASN A 78 -5.55 20.35 -9.60
N ILE A 79 -6.60 20.11 -8.78
CA ILE A 79 -6.93 18.78 -8.25
C ILE A 79 -7.17 17.73 -9.36
N TRP A 80 -7.79 18.11 -10.48
CA TRP A 80 -8.06 17.20 -11.58
C TRP A 80 -6.79 16.81 -12.34
N LEU A 81 -5.91 17.80 -12.56
CA LEU A 81 -4.63 17.57 -13.20
C LEU A 81 -3.73 16.70 -12.32
N TYR A 82 -3.74 16.97 -11.00
CA TYR A 82 -3.01 16.16 -10.04
C TYR A 82 -3.54 14.71 -9.97
N ALA A 83 -4.87 14.53 -9.93
CA ALA A 83 -5.47 13.21 -9.91
C ALA A 83 -5.17 12.41 -11.18
N PHE A 84 -5.23 13.06 -12.36
CA PHE A 84 -4.89 12.43 -13.63
C PHE A 84 -3.40 12.03 -13.66
N TYR A 85 -2.51 12.93 -13.25
CA TYR A 85 -1.09 12.67 -13.13
C TYR A 85 -0.80 11.50 -12.20
N ALA A 86 -1.35 11.50 -10.98
CA ALA A 86 -1.13 10.46 -9.99
C ALA A 86 -1.61 9.08 -10.48
N GLY A 87 -2.81 9.03 -11.07
CA GLY A 87 -3.36 7.79 -11.63
C GLY A 87 -2.56 7.26 -12.82
N LEU A 88 -2.06 8.16 -13.69
CA LEU A 88 -1.21 7.79 -14.82
C LEU A 88 0.13 7.24 -14.35
N MET A 89 0.76 7.88 -13.37
CA MET A 89 2.05 7.45 -12.81
C MET A 89 1.93 6.07 -12.16
N ALA A 90 0.93 5.88 -11.27
CA ALA A 90 0.67 4.58 -10.66
C ALA A 90 0.48 3.49 -11.72
N GLY A 91 -0.40 3.71 -12.70
CA GLY A 91 -0.63 2.76 -13.78
C GLY A 91 0.61 2.44 -14.59
N VAL A 92 1.42 3.44 -14.96
CA VAL A 92 2.65 3.23 -15.73
C VAL A 92 3.66 2.41 -14.94
N PHE A 93 3.94 2.75 -13.68
CA PHE A 93 4.94 2.04 -12.88
C PHE A 93 4.50 0.62 -12.55
N GLU A 94 3.24 0.40 -12.20
CA GLU A 94 2.71 -0.94 -11.96
C GLU A 94 2.76 -1.82 -13.21
N GLU A 95 2.30 -1.30 -14.37
CA GLU A 95 2.28 -2.07 -15.61
C GLU A 95 3.69 -2.33 -16.15
N CYS A 96 4.60 -1.36 -16.06
CA CYS A 96 5.99 -1.57 -16.41
C CYS A 96 6.64 -2.63 -15.52
N GLY A 97 6.37 -2.62 -14.22
CA GLY A 97 6.84 -3.63 -13.28
C GLY A 97 6.32 -5.02 -13.61
N ARG A 98 5.01 -5.14 -13.85
CA ARG A 98 4.37 -6.40 -14.27
C ARG A 98 4.94 -6.89 -15.61
N TRP A 99 5.01 -6.01 -16.61
CA TRP A 99 5.57 -6.35 -17.92
C TRP A 99 7.01 -6.86 -17.82
N LEU A 100 7.86 -6.19 -17.02
CA LEU A 100 9.24 -6.61 -16.82
C LEU A 100 9.32 -7.98 -16.14
N ALA A 101 8.51 -8.20 -15.11
CA ALA A 101 8.40 -9.50 -14.44
C ALA A 101 8.01 -10.61 -15.40
N PHE A 102 7.00 -10.37 -16.25
CA PHE A 102 6.58 -11.34 -17.25
C PHE A 102 7.68 -11.59 -18.30
N LYS A 103 8.31 -10.55 -18.80
CA LYS A 103 9.36 -10.67 -19.80
C LYS A 103 10.62 -11.38 -19.28
N LEU A 104 11.03 -11.10 -18.05
CA LEU A 104 12.30 -11.61 -17.50
C LEU A 104 12.14 -12.93 -16.76
N SER A 105 11.08 -13.12 -16.02
CA SER A 105 10.95 -14.22 -15.06
C SER A 105 9.88 -15.23 -15.47
N LEU A 106 8.69 -14.77 -15.87
CA LEU A 106 7.60 -15.67 -16.22
C LEU A 106 7.78 -16.35 -17.60
N ARG A 107 8.77 -15.92 -18.40
CA ARG A 107 9.17 -16.67 -19.61
C ARG A 107 9.57 -18.13 -19.30
N TRP A 108 9.96 -18.44 -18.05
CA TRP A 108 10.24 -19.79 -17.56
C TRP A 108 9.04 -20.42 -16.84
N SER A 109 7.88 -19.78 -16.91
CA SER A 109 6.65 -20.35 -16.37
C SER A 109 6.29 -21.66 -17.09
N GLN A 110 5.81 -22.63 -16.30
CA GLN A 110 5.38 -23.94 -16.81
C GLN A 110 3.86 -24.06 -16.89
N GLY A 111 3.13 -22.99 -16.56
CA GLY A 111 1.68 -23.00 -16.62
C GLY A 111 1.02 -21.84 -15.86
N PRO A 112 -0.32 -21.78 -15.91
CA PRO A 112 -1.07 -20.68 -15.30
C PRO A 112 -0.90 -20.59 -13.78
N GLY A 113 -0.55 -21.70 -13.11
CA GLY A 113 -0.29 -21.70 -11.67
C GLY A 113 0.85 -20.75 -11.25
N ASP A 114 1.88 -20.59 -12.09
CA ASP A 114 2.98 -19.67 -11.82
C ASP A 114 2.55 -18.22 -11.94
N ALA A 115 1.69 -17.90 -12.90
CA ALA A 115 1.12 -16.56 -13.04
C ALA A 115 0.20 -16.20 -11.86
N LEU A 116 -0.60 -17.17 -11.38
CA LEU A 116 -1.43 -17.01 -10.19
C LEU A 116 -0.58 -16.81 -8.92
N MET A 117 0.55 -17.53 -8.80
CA MET A 117 1.50 -17.31 -7.70
C MET A 117 2.11 -15.91 -7.75
N TYR A 118 2.51 -15.44 -8.94
CA TYR A 118 3.00 -14.07 -9.10
C TYR A 118 1.93 -13.04 -8.69
N GLY A 119 0.69 -13.19 -9.17
CA GLY A 119 -0.42 -12.30 -8.82
C GLY A 119 -0.72 -12.29 -7.31
N ALA A 120 -0.70 -13.45 -6.66
CA ALA A 120 -0.90 -13.56 -5.21
C ALA A 120 0.24 -12.88 -4.42
N GLY A 121 1.48 -12.95 -4.91
CA GLY A 121 2.62 -12.25 -4.30
C GLY A 121 2.56 -10.75 -4.53
N HIS A 122 2.32 -10.31 -5.77
CA HIS A 122 2.26 -8.89 -6.13
C HIS A 122 1.11 -8.16 -5.41
N GLY A 123 -0.13 -8.59 -5.62
CA GLY A 123 -1.29 -8.00 -4.94
C GLY A 123 -1.30 -8.24 -3.43
N GLY A 124 -0.65 -9.32 -2.98
CA GLY A 124 -0.49 -9.62 -1.57
C GLY A 124 0.40 -8.62 -0.85
N ILE A 125 1.59 -8.34 -1.38
CA ILE A 125 2.49 -7.35 -0.78
C ILE A 125 1.91 -5.93 -0.88
N GLU A 126 1.23 -5.59 -1.97
CA GLU A 126 0.50 -4.35 -2.13
C GLU A 126 -0.54 -4.18 -1.01
N ALA A 127 -1.42 -5.17 -0.81
CA ALA A 127 -2.43 -5.15 0.25
C ALA A 127 -1.81 -5.01 1.65
N ILE A 128 -0.69 -5.69 1.92
CA ILE A 128 0.02 -5.59 3.20
C ILE A 128 0.57 -4.17 3.39
N LEU A 129 1.27 -3.63 2.39
CA LEU A 129 1.95 -2.34 2.52
C LEU A 129 0.99 -1.16 2.50
N LEU A 130 -0.06 -1.19 1.68
CA LEU A 130 -1.01 -0.09 1.59
C LEU A 130 -2.12 -0.21 2.65
N ALA A 131 -2.85 -1.31 2.69
CA ALA A 131 -3.96 -1.46 3.62
C ALA A 131 -3.51 -1.93 5.01
N GLY A 132 -2.65 -2.95 5.09
CA GLY A 132 -2.19 -3.51 6.35
C GLY A 132 -1.44 -2.50 7.22
N MET A 133 -0.47 -1.78 6.63
CA MET A 133 0.28 -0.74 7.35
C MET A 133 -0.60 0.45 7.74
N THR A 134 -1.56 0.83 6.88
CA THR A 134 -2.54 1.86 7.21
C THR A 134 -3.41 1.45 8.40
N MET A 135 -3.89 0.21 8.44
CA MET A 135 -4.67 -0.28 9.59
C MET A 135 -3.84 -0.28 10.88
N LEU A 136 -2.58 -0.69 10.80
CA LEU A 136 -1.68 -0.66 11.95
C LEU A 136 -1.46 0.78 12.46
N SER A 137 -1.21 1.72 11.56
CA SER A 137 -1.06 3.15 11.91
C SER A 137 -2.35 3.70 12.54
N ASN A 138 -3.50 3.42 11.94
CA ASN A 138 -4.79 3.87 12.46
C ASN A 138 -5.11 3.28 13.84
N ILE A 139 -4.80 2.01 14.09
CA ILE A 139 -4.93 1.40 15.42
C ILE A 139 -4.04 2.10 16.44
N THR A 140 -2.79 2.37 16.06
CA THR A 140 -1.83 3.03 16.96
C THR A 140 -2.30 4.43 17.33
N LEU A 141 -2.79 5.22 16.35
CA LEU A 141 -3.35 6.54 16.56
C LEU A 141 -4.65 6.49 17.40
N ALA A 142 -5.53 5.54 17.14
CA ALA A 142 -6.76 5.34 17.90
C ALA A 142 -6.48 5.02 19.37
N LEU A 143 -5.48 4.18 19.64
CA LEU A 143 -5.06 3.86 21.00
C LEU A 143 -4.40 5.04 21.70
N ALA A 144 -3.59 5.84 21.00
CA ALA A 144 -3.01 7.07 21.51
C ALA A 144 -4.10 8.07 21.87
N LEU A 145 -5.06 8.30 20.96
CA LEU A 145 -6.18 9.20 21.20
C LEU A 145 -7.02 8.77 22.40
N ASN A 146 -7.33 7.47 22.52
CA ASN A 146 -8.15 6.94 23.63
C ASN A 146 -7.45 6.99 25.00
N ARG A 147 -6.09 7.05 25.03
CA ARG A 147 -5.31 7.07 26.27
C ARG A 147 -4.92 8.47 26.73
N GLY A 148 -4.54 9.32 25.81
CA GLY A 148 -3.96 10.63 26.12
C GLY A 148 -4.56 11.79 25.32
N GLY A 149 -5.70 11.56 24.64
CA GLY A 149 -6.36 12.60 23.85
C GLY A 149 -5.53 13.09 22.66
N LEU A 150 -5.83 14.31 22.22
CA LEU A 150 -5.13 14.92 21.08
C LEU A 150 -3.64 15.16 21.36
N GLU A 151 -3.25 15.45 22.60
CA GLU A 151 -1.85 15.66 22.97
C GLU A 151 -0.99 14.43 22.68
N ALA A 152 -1.50 13.24 22.94
CA ALA A 152 -0.79 11.99 22.63
C ALA A 152 -0.66 11.76 21.12
N VAL A 153 -1.64 12.18 20.33
CA VAL A 153 -1.59 12.11 18.86
C VAL A 153 -0.58 13.13 18.32
N GLU A 154 -0.59 14.36 18.81
CA GLU A 154 0.37 15.40 18.44
C GLU A 154 1.82 15.03 18.78
N ALA A 155 2.03 14.37 19.92
CA ALA A 155 3.35 13.86 20.28
C ALA A 155 3.90 12.82 19.30
N MET A 156 3.02 12.10 18.59
CA MET A 156 3.40 11.08 17.60
C MET A 156 3.53 11.63 16.17
N MET A 157 2.68 12.57 15.79
CA MET A 157 2.56 13.05 14.40
C MET A 157 3.13 14.45 14.19
N GLY A 158 3.43 15.19 15.26
CA GLY A 158 3.67 16.62 15.22
C GLY A 158 2.36 17.42 15.37
N PRO A 159 2.46 18.79 15.44
CA PRO A 159 1.31 19.65 15.63
C PRO A 159 0.23 19.42 14.57
N LEU A 160 -1.03 19.19 14.99
CA LEU A 160 -2.14 18.90 14.08
C LEU A 160 -2.43 20.05 13.10
N SER A 161 -2.10 21.29 13.49
CA SER A 161 -2.17 22.47 12.62
C SER A 161 -1.24 22.38 11.39
N GLU A 162 -0.11 21.69 11.52
CA GLU A 162 0.86 21.51 10.42
C GLU A 162 0.54 20.30 9.57
N THR A 163 -0.25 19.35 10.09
CA THR A 163 -0.61 18.13 9.34
C THR A 163 -1.78 18.33 8.37
N GLY A 164 -2.41 19.51 8.35
CA GLY A 164 -3.59 19.78 7.51
C GLY A 164 -4.88 19.05 7.94
N LEU A 165 -4.88 18.39 9.11
CA LEU A 165 -6.03 17.62 9.60
C LEU A 165 -7.14 18.52 10.21
N LEU A 166 -6.85 19.81 10.42
CA LEU A 166 -7.78 20.80 11.00
C LEU A 166 -8.10 21.95 10.03
N ALA A 167 -7.71 21.86 8.75
CA ALA A 167 -7.99 22.86 7.73
C ALA A 167 -9.30 22.59 6.96
#